data_7c4667e091e794e916e48d8aa8948a57
#
_entry.id   7c4667e091e794e916e48d8aa8948a57
#
_cell.length_a   1.000
_cell.length_b   1.000
_cell.length_c   1.000
_cell.angle_alpha   90.00
_cell.angle_beta   90.00
_cell.angle_gamma   90.00
#
_symmetry.space_group_name_H-M   'P 1'
#
loop_
_entity.id
_entity.type
_entity.pdbx_description
1 polymer ?
#
loop_
_entity_poly.entity_id
_entity_poly.type
_entity_poly.pdbx_seq_one_letter_code
_entity_poly.pdbx_strand_id
1 'polypeptide(L)'
;MPGVTRKDDVTTTGHGCSATTTVVGPSEDVFCNTRGVERKGDPAAPHTIPAGSPPVCVPHSAVINVGSGTVFVNSKAIARIGDSCDAGAITGGSSNVFAG
;
A
#
# COMPACT_ATOMS: atom_id res chain seq x y z
N MET A 1 1.32 -14.41 11.09
CA MET A 1 0.40 -13.38 10.57
C MET A 1 1.16 -12.11 10.30
N PRO A 2 0.97 -11.48 9.11
CA PRO A 2 1.68 -10.24 8.78
C PRO A 2 1.12 -9.02 9.52
N GLY A 3 1.98 -8.01 9.71
CA GLY A 3 1.58 -6.76 10.35
C GLY A 3 0.62 -5.96 9.49
N VAL A 4 -0.35 -5.32 10.14
CA VAL A 4 -1.36 -4.47 9.50
C VAL A 4 -0.70 -3.19 8.98
N THR A 5 -1.00 -2.83 7.73
CA THR A 5 -0.47 -1.63 7.08
C THR A 5 -1.34 -0.42 7.39
N ARG A 6 -0.69 0.72 7.61
CA ARG A 6 -1.32 1.97 8.02
C ARG A 6 -0.91 3.10 7.08
N LYS A 7 -1.63 4.22 7.15
CA LYS A 7 -1.30 5.42 6.41
C LYS A 7 0.19 5.76 6.57
N ASP A 8 0.83 6.09 5.45
CA ASP A 8 2.24 6.48 5.33
C ASP A 8 3.23 5.32 5.48
N ASP A 9 2.76 4.09 5.61
CA ASP A 9 3.65 2.93 5.55
C ASP A 9 4.20 2.75 4.14
N VAL A 10 5.43 2.23 4.06
CA VAL A 10 6.17 2.13 2.81
C VAL A 10 5.76 0.90 2.00
N THR A 11 5.69 1.09 0.69
CA THR A 11 5.53 0.01 -0.29
C THR A 11 6.62 0.15 -1.36
N THR A 12 7.10 -0.97 -1.89
CA THR A 12 7.88 -0.93 -3.12
C THR A 12 6.93 -0.79 -4.31
N THR A 13 7.40 -0.18 -5.38
CA THR A 13 6.58 0.02 -6.58
C THR A 13 6.78 -1.08 -7.61
N GLY A 14 7.92 -1.77 -7.56
CA GLY A 14 8.27 -2.82 -8.51
C GLY A 14 8.72 -2.29 -9.87
N HIS A 15 8.93 -0.99 -10.00
CA HIS A 15 9.39 -0.38 -11.25
C HIS A 15 10.41 0.73 -10.99
N GLY A 16 11.04 1.22 -12.06
CA GLY A 16 12.02 2.29 -11.99
C GLY A 16 11.41 3.66 -11.76
N CYS A 17 12.23 4.68 -11.78
CA CYS A 17 11.98 6.07 -11.39
C CYS A 17 11.75 6.16 -9.88
N SER A 18 10.54 5.89 -9.41
CA SER A 18 10.26 5.80 -7.96
C SER A 18 10.26 4.34 -7.55
N ALA A 19 11.32 3.88 -6.89
CA ALA A 19 11.43 2.50 -6.42
C ALA A 19 10.51 2.21 -5.23
N THR A 20 10.20 3.23 -4.42
CA THR A 20 9.31 3.14 -3.26
C THR A 20 8.37 4.32 -3.24
N THR A 21 7.26 4.14 -2.53
CA THR A 21 6.31 5.20 -2.20
C THR A 21 5.64 4.86 -0.88
N THR A 22 4.63 5.62 -0.48
CA THR A 22 3.85 5.33 0.72
C THR A 22 2.41 5.08 0.34
N VAL A 23 1.67 4.36 1.20
CA VAL A 23 0.24 4.17 1.02
C VAL A 23 -0.53 5.29 1.72
N VAL A 24 -1.60 5.77 1.08
CA VAL A 24 -2.39 6.90 1.54
C VAL A 24 -3.89 6.58 1.41
N GLY A 25 -4.76 7.48 1.82
CA GLY A 25 -6.20 7.29 1.66
C GLY A 25 -6.79 6.15 2.49
N PRO A 26 -6.41 6.03 3.77
CA PRO A 26 -6.82 4.91 4.63
C PRO A 26 -8.27 5.05 5.11
N SER A 27 -8.69 4.07 5.94
CA SER A 27 -9.93 4.19 6.72
C SER A 27 -9.92 5.45 7.56
N GLU A 28 -11.07 6.14 7.60
CA GLU A 28 -11.25 7.33 8.42
C GLU A 28 -11.80 7.01 9.82
N ASP A 29 -12.15 5.76 10.09
CA ASP A 29 -12.78 5.36 11.33
C ASP A 29 -12.19 4.11 11.97
N VAL A 30 -11.23 3.44 11.34
CA VAL A 30 -10.52 2.29 11.92
C VAL A 30 -9.03 2.59 11.92
N PHE A 31 -8.42 2.48 13.10
CA PHE A 31 -7.02 2.88 13.31
C PHE A 31 -6.20 1.74 13.88
N CYS A 32 -4.92 1.76 13.55
CA CYS A 32 -3.91 0.86 14.08
C CYS A 32 -2.70 1.71 14.45
N ASN A 33 -2.26 1.65 15.71
CA ASN A 33 -1.17 2.48 16.23
C ASN A 33 -1.41 3.98 15.92
N THR A 34 -2.63 4.45 16.12
CA THR A 34 -3.07 5.85 15.93
C THR A 34 -3.10 6.33 14.48
N ARG A 35 -2.84 5.46 13.50
CA ARG A 35 -2.91 5.79 12.07
C ARG A 35 -4.03 5.00 11.40
N GLY A 36 -4.71 5.61 10.43
CA GLY A 36 -5.76 4.94 9.66
C GLY A 36 -5.25 3.67 9.00
N VAL A 37 -6.05 2.61 9.06
CA VAL A 37 -5.72 1.32 8.45
C VAL A 37 -5.91 1.38 6.94
N GLU A 38 -4.95 0.84 6.18
CA GLU A 38 -5.03 0.72 4.72
C GLU A 38 -5.77 -0.54 4.31
N ARG A 39 -6.39 -0.50 3.14
CA ARG A 39 -7.23 -1.59 2.64
C ARG A 39 -6.98 -1.82 1.16
N LYS A 40 -7.36 -3.00 0.67
CA LYS A 40 -7.36 -3.28 -0.76
C LYS A 40 -8.13 -2.20 -1.52
N GLY A 41 -7.53 -1.67 -2.58
CA GLY A 41 -8.10 -0.59 -3.37
C GLY A 41 -7.70 0.81 -2.92
N ASP A 42 -7.11 0.95 -1.74
CA ASP A 42 -6.64 2.25 -1.27
C ASP A 42 -5.39 2.67 -2.04
N PRO A 43 -5.22 3.99 -2.30
CA PRO A 43 -4.17 4.45 -3.20
C PRO A 43 -2.78 4.47 -2.56
N ALA A 44 -1.77 4.29 -3.41
CA ALA A 44 -0.41 4.71 -3.12
C ALA A 44 -0.24 6.20 -3.44
N ALA A 45 0.69 6.87 -2.76
CA ALA A 45 0.99 8.26 -3.07
C ALA A 45 1.47 8.37 -4.52
N PRO A 46 1.11 9.45 -5.24
CA PRO A 46 1.57 9.66 -6.60
C PRO A 46 3.10 9.59 -6.70
N HIS A 47 3.57 8.90 -7.72
CA HIS A 47 5.00 8.67 -7.94
C HIS A 47 5.27 8.59 -9.44
N THR A 48 6.49 8.26 -9.85
CA THR A 48 6.86 8.26 -11.25
C THR A 48 7.26 6.88 -11.75
N ILE A 49 7.04 6.66 -13.04
CA ILE A 49 7.34 5.40 -13.74
C ILE A 49 8.05 5.74 -15.04
N PRO A 50 9.01 4.90 -15.51
CA PRO A 50 9.65 5.15 -16.80
C PRO A 50 8.71 4.89 -17.97
N ALA A 51 8.71 5.77 -18.96
CA ALA A 51 7.90 5.65 -20.16
C ALA A 51 8.65 6.23 -21.36
N GLY A 52 8.42 5.65 -22.53
CA GLY A 52 8.99 6.13 -23.78
C GLY A 52 10.35 5.53 -24.10
N SER A 53 10.91 5.97 -25.26
CA SER A 53 12.22 5.54 -25.76
C SER A 53 12.95 6.75 -26.35
N PRO A 54 14.01 7.28 -25.66
CA PRO A 54 14.53 6.80 -24.37
C PRO A 54 13.52 7.04 -23.25
N PRO A 55 13.56 6.25 -22.16
CA PRO A 55 12.58 6.38 -21.08
C PRO A 55 12.76 7.67 -20.30
N VAL A 56 11.65 8.28 -19.93
CA VAL A 56 11.57 9.44 -19.02
C VAL A 56 10.63 9.08 -17.88
N CYS A 57 10.81 9.72 -16.72
CA CYS A 57 9.94 9.50 -15.58
C CYS A 57 8.67 10.33 -15.75
N VAL A 58 7.52 9.68 -15.76
CA VAL A 58 6.21 10.31 -15.88
C VAL A 58 5.34 10.04 -14.66
N PRO A 59 4.34 10.88 -14.35
CA PRO A 59 3.45 10.65 -13.23
C PRO A 59 2.71 9.31 -13.36
N HIS A 60 2.54 8.64 -12.22
CA HIS A 60 1.92 7.32 -12.15
C HIS A 60 1.12 7.20 -10.86
N SER A 61 -0.02 6.52 -10.92
CA SER A 61 -0.87 6.23 -9.78
C SER A 61 -1.11 4.73 -9.69
N ALA A 62 -1.24 4.23 -8.46
CA ALA A 62 -1.48 2.81 -8.23
C ALA A 62 -2.30 2.62 -6.97
N VAL A 63 -2.80 1.40 -6.76
CA VAL A 63 -3.58 1.02 -5.60
C VAL A 63 -3.03 -0.26 -5.00
N ILE A 64 -3.44 -0.53 -3.75
CA ILE A 64 -3.19 -1.82 -3.10
C ILE A 64 -4.05 -2.87 -3.79
N ASN A 65 -3.44 -3.95 -4.26
CA ASN A 65 -4.09 -4.96 -5.11
C ASN A 65 -4.69 -6.12 -4.33
N VAL A 66 -4.14 -6.43 -3.16
CA VAL A 66 -4.47 -7.62 -2.37
C VAL A 66 -4.58 -7.24 -0.90
N GLY A 67 -5.43 -7.93 -0.18
CA GLY A 67 -5.55 -7.81 1.27
C GLY A 67 -5.91 -9.15 1.91
N SER A 68 -6.21 -9.14 3.20
CA SER A 68 -6.59 -10.33 3.94
C SER A 68 -7.83 -11.00 3.32
N GLY A 69 -7.84 -12.33 3.30
CA GLY A 69 -9.03 -13.09 2.91
C GLY A 69 -10.06 -13.23 4.03
N THR A 70 -9.73 -12.80 5.25
CA THR A 70 -10.57 -13.05 6.44
C THR A 70 -10.87 -11.80 7.27
N VAL A 71 -10.07 -10.74 7.13
CA VAL A 71 -10.23 -9.50 7.93
C VAL A 71 -10.58 -8.35 7.00
N PHE A 72 -11.66 -7.65 7.32
CA PHE A 72 -12.17 -6.56 6.49
C PHE A 72 -12.36 -5.30 7.31
N VAL A 73 -12.13 -4.14 6.68
CA VAL A 73 -12.34 -2.83 7.25
C VAL A 73 -13.14 -2.02 6.25
N ASN A 74 -14.30 -1.49 6.67
CA ASN A 74 -15.22 -0.76 5.79
C ASN A 74 -15.57 -1.58 4.54
N SER A 75 -15.80 -2.89 4.72
CA SER A 75 -16.13 -3.85 3.65
C SER A 75 -15.02 -4.09 2.63
N LYS A 76 -13.78 -3.70 2.94
CA LYS A 76 -12.60 -3.93 2.11
C LYS A 76 -11.59 -4.78 2.86
N ALA A 77 -10.88 -5.65 2.14
CA ALA A 77 -9.85 -6.50 2.75
C ALA A 77 -8.75 -5.62 3.36
N ILE A 78 -8.39 -5.89 4.61
CA ILE A 78 -7.34 -5.14 5.31
C ILE A 78 -5.98 -5.42 4.66
N ALA A 79 -5.18 -4.37 4.45
CA ALA A 79 -3.85 -4.50 3.87
C ALA A 79 -2.80 -4.87 4.92
N ARG A 80 -1.79 -5.63 4.51
CA ARG A 80 -0.76 -6.17 5.39
C ARG A 80 0.60 -6.12 4.72
N ILE A 81 1.66 -6.21 5.50
CA ILE A 81 3.02 -6.38 4.97
C ILE A 81 3.04 -7.59 4.03
N GLY A 82 3.61 -7.43 2.85
CA GLY A 82 3.71 -8.47 1.83
C GLY A 82 2.58 -8.45 0.80
N ASP A 83 1.50 -7.71 1.05
CA ASP A 83 0.41 -7.59 0.07
C ASP A 83 0.87 -6.77 -1.13
N SER A 84 0.41 -7.18 -2.33
CA SER A 84 0.78 -6.52 -3.58
C SER A 84 0.23 -5.10 -3.64
N CYS A 85 1.08 -4.17 -4.05
CA CYS A 85 0.72 -2.79 -4.32
C CYS A 85 1.51 -2.33 -5.54
N ASP A 86 0.84 -1.73 -6.53
CA ASP A 86 1.48 -1.41 -7.80
C ASP A 86 2.07 -2.71 -8.40
N ALA A 87 3.32 -2.68 -8.86
CA ALA A 87 4.03 -3.87 -9.30
C ALA A 87 4.95 -4.44 -8.21
N GLY A 88 4.90 -3.89 -7.01
CA GLY A 88 5.70 -4.29 -5.86
C GLY A 88 4.87 -4.88 -4.72
N ALA A 89 5.35 -4.68 -3.51
CA ALA A 89 4.70 -5.19 -2.31
C ALA A 89 4.91 -4.24 -1.13
N ILE A 90 3.94 -4.22 -0.22
CA ILE A 90 3.99 -3.42 0.99
C ILE A 90 5.09 -3.96 1.92
N THR A 91 5.95 -3.07 2.40
CA THR A 91 7.02 -3.42 3.33
C THR A 91 6.81 -2.86 4.73
N GLY A 92 5.97 -1.83 4.88
CA GLY A 92 5.69 -1.19 6.16
C GLY A 92 4.40 -1.66 6.80
N GLY A 93 4.43 -1.82 8.11
CA GLY A 93 3.24 -2.21 8.86
C GLY A 93 3.50 -2.25 10.35
N SER A 94 2.46 -2.54 11.12
CA SER A 94 2.54 -2.63 12.58
C SER A 94 3.45 -3.77 13.01
N SER A 95 4.21 -3.54 14.06
CA SER A 95 5.02 -4.58 14.71
C SER A 95 4.26 -5.31 15.83
N ASN A 96 3.03 -4.89 16.13
CA ASN A 96 2.26 -5.46 17.24
C ASN A 96 0.77 -5.68 16.94
N VAL A 97 0.29 -5.35 15.74
CA VAL A 97 -1.08 -5.65 15.29
C VAL A 97 -1.00 -6.41 13.96
N PHE A 98 -1.67 -7.55 13.91
CA PHE A 98 -1.52 -8.49 12.81
C PHE A 98 -2.88 -8.92 12.26
N ALA A 99 -2.92 -9.30 10.98
CA ALA A 99 -4.10 -9.84 10.33
C ALA A 99 -3.73 -11.04 9.46
N GLY A 100 -4.53 -12.05 9.55
CA GLY A 100 -4.34 -13.28 8.78
C GLY A 100 -4.87 -13.23 7.34
#